data_52490d68413d77fe8ccdf515b453eefd
#
_entry.id   52490d68413d77fe8ccdf515b453eefd
#
_cell.length_a   1.000
_cell.length_b   1.000
_cell.length_c   1.000
_cell.angle_alpha   90.00
_cell.angle_beta   90.00
_cell.angle_gamma   90.00
#
_symmetry.space_group_name_H-M   'P 1'
#
loop_
_entity.id
_entity.type
_entity.pdbx_description
1 polymer ?
#
loop_
_entity_poly.entity_id
_entity_poly.type
_entity_poly.pdbx_seq_one_letter_code
_entity_poly.pdbx_strand_id
1 'polypeptide(L)'
;MRIALVQSWLGEGAGEPVFPIGLASLAASLPGHEVAAFDPNVAGPVPMAALARFLRDFAPDLTGLSLRNIDSTNTRVNVSYLPPFAATLTTVRRETAGPIAVGGAGFSMFAAALMAAYPAIDFGVALEGEAAFAALAATLASGGDPSATPSLYCRDASGAARFTGEAAKIDLSGLPSPDFSILPMAPYLAVPWGVGVETKRGCALSCVYCPYGFLNGRRYRAKAPAQVAAEINALRDVHGATRFTFLDSVFNCPSDHARAVMEAMVAAGCTLPWSAWFAERGLDRDFLELARRAGCDTVIFSPDAFGDAALKRLGKASSVAEITAAYELVRDLGCFEVSYNFFKNPPGQTLAAALAMLRFIFKARREMGKKAHFELNAIRVEPHTALARLAEEEGLIAPDADLLKPVMYTQKKTAYIEKFLDVLLRAAGK
;
A
#
# COMPACT_ATOMS: atom_id res chain seq x y z
N MET A 1 12.92 -12.39 -23.92
CA MET A 1 13.86 -11.61 -23.10
C MET A 1 13.95 -12.21 -21.71
N ARG A 2 15.09 -12.04 -21.06
CA ARG A 2 15.29 -12.33 -19.63
C ARG A 2 15.01 -11.06 -18.83
N ILE A 3 14.04 -11.10 -17.93
CA ILE A 3 13.57 -9.94 -17.18
C ILE A 3 13.78 -10.17 -15.68
N ALA A 4 14.61 -9.34 -15.05
CA ALA A 4 14.75 -9.36 -13.60
C ALA A 4 13.76 -8.39 -12.96
N LEU A 5 12.97 -8.85 -11.98
CA LEU A 5 12.09 -8.03 -11.16
C LEU A 5 12.70 -7.88 -9.76
N VAL A 6 13.05 -6.68 -9.37
CA VAL A 6 13.77 -6.41 -8.11
C VAL A 6 12.92 -5.52 -7.20
N GLN A 7 12.72 -5.94 -5.95
CA GLN A 7 12.19 -5.06 -4.92
C GLN A 7 13.28 -4.10 -4.46
N SER A 8 12.95 -2.83 -4.26
CA SER A 8 13.90 -1.89 -3.66
C SER A 8 14.25 -2.30 -2.23
N TRP A 9 15.54 -2.23 -1.90
CA TRP A 9 15.96 -2.37 -0.51
C TRP A 9 15.44 -1.20 0.32
N LEU A 10 14.93 -1.50 1.52
CA LEU A 10 14.38 -0.51 2.46
C LEU A 10 15.41 -0.04 3.50
N GLY A 11 16.59 -0.68 3.54
CA GLY A 11 17.62 -0.39 4.52
C GLY A 11 17.60 -1.35 5.72
N GLU A 12 18.65 -1.31 6.53
CA GLU A 12 18.74 -2.13 7.75
C GLU A 12 17.67 -1.70 8.76
N GLY A 13 16.97 -2.69 9.35
CA GLY A 13 15.95 -2.46 10.36
C GLY A 13 14.67 -1.78 9.84
N ALA A 14 14.42 -1.80 8.54
CA ALA A 14 13.28 -1.14 7.90
C ALA A 14 11.91 -1.80 8.10
N GLY A 15 11.77 -2.63 9.13
CA GLY A 15 10.51 -3.28 9.48
C GLY A 15 10.41 -4.72 9.00
N GLU A 16 9.19 -5.27 9.08
CA GLU A 16 8.93 -6.66 8.74
C GLU A 16 8.74 -6.84 7.23
N PRO A 17 9.20 -7.97 6.66
CA PRO A 17 9.07 -8.21 5.23
C PRO A 17 7.60 -8.44 4.85
N VAL A 18 7.20 -7.83 3.73
CA VAL A 18 5.89 -8.02 3.11
C VAL A 18 6.10 -8.51 1.69
N PHE A 19 5.44 -9.61 1.32
CA PHE A 19 5.54 -10.18 -0.02
C PHE A 19 5.18 -9.14 -1.09
N PRO A 20 6.07 -8.88 -2.06
CA PRO A 20 5.86 -7.83 -3.05
C PRO A 20 4.89 -8.30 -4.14
N ILE A 21 3.60 -8.33 -3.81
CA ILE A 21 2.53 -8.82 -4.71
C ILE A 21 2.54 -8.10 -6.07
N GLY A 22 2.98 -6.84 -6.13
CA GLY A 22 3.12 -6.11 -7.39
C GLY A 22 4.14 -6.75 -8.33
N LEU A 23 5.25 -7.31 -7.82
CA LEU A 23 6.21 -8.06 -8.63
C LEU A 23 5.63 -9.40 -9.11
N ALA A 24 4.85 -10.08 -8.25
CA ALA A 24 4.16 -11.31 -8.61
C ALA A 24 3.09 -11.07 -9.70
N SER A 25 2.36 -9.95 -9.64
CA SER A 25 1.39 -9.55 -10.67
C SER A 25 2.09 -9.19 -11.99
N LEU A 26 3.24 -8.50 -11.93
CA LEU A 26 4.04 -8.22 -13.11
C LEU A 26 4.56 -9.51 -13.75
N ALA A 27 5.11 -10.43 -12.97
CA ALA A 27 5.61 -11.72 -13.47
C ALA A 27 4.52 -12.50 -14.21
N ALA A 28 3.33 -12.60 -13.63
CA ALA A 28 2.17 -13.24 -14.25
C ALA A 28 1.71 -12.53 -15.55
N SER A 29 2.02 -11.25 -15.70
CA SER A 29 1.66 -10.43 -16.87
C SER A 29 2.71 -10.41 -17.98
N LEU A 30 3.77 -11.23 -17.89
CA LEU A 30 4.90 -11.27 -18.82
C LEU A 30 5.01 -12.65 -19.55
N PRO A 31 3.94 -13.15 -20.19
CA PRO A 31 4.01 -14.43 -20.88
C PRO A 31 5.04 -14.39 -22.02
N GLY A 32 5.77 -15.49 -22.21
CA GLY A 32 6.79 -15.58 -23.26
C GLY A 32 8.14 -14.94 -22.92
N HIS A 33 8.30 -14.43 -21.71
CA HIS A 33 9.58 -13.97 -21.18
C HIS A 33 10.11 -14.92 -20.09
N GLU A 34 11.42 -15.01 -19.93
CA GLU A 34 12.05 -15.66 -18.78
C GLU A 34 12.14 -14.63 -17.67
N VAL A 35 11.35 -14.81 -16.59
CA VAL A 35 11.23 -13.84 -15.50
C VAL A 35 11.81 -14.44 -14.22
N ALA A 36 12.66 -13.68 -13.53
CA ALA A 36 13.12 -14.01 -12.18
C ALA A 36 12.98 -12.78 -11.27
N ALA A 37 12.71 -13.01 -9.99
CA ALA A 37 12.61 -11.91 -9.03
C ALA A 37 13.61 -12.01 -7.89
N PHE A 38 13.93 -10.86 -7.30
CA PHE A 38 14.82 -10.76 -6.15
C PHE A 38 14.31 -9.70 -5.16
N ASP A 39 14.25 -10.06 -3.87
CA ASP A 39 13.94 -9.12 -2.79
C ASP A 39 15.13 -9.00 -1.84
N PRO A 40 15.88 -7.88 -1.86
CA PRO A 40 16.98 -7.64 -0.95
C PRO A 40 16.58 -7.63 0.53
N ASN A 41 15.31 -7.34 0.83
CA ASN A 41 14.81 -7.20 2.21
C ASN A 41 14.75 -8.53 2.96
N VAL A 42 14.83 -9.66 2.24
CA VAL A 42 14.84 -11.03 2.80
C VAL A 42 16.10 -11.81 2.43
N ALA A 43 17.09 -11.16 1.78
CA ALA A 43 18.27 -11.82 1.24
C ALA A 43 19.42 -12.02 2.26
N GLY A 44 19.19 -11.76 3.54
CA GLY A 44 20.18 -11.90 4.61
C GLY A 44 21.08 -10.68 4.82
N PRO A 45 22.24 -10.83 5.46
CA PRO A 45 22.99 -9.70 6.02
C PRO A 45 23.77 -8.87 4.99
N VAL A 46 23.94 -9.35 3.77
CA VAL A 46 24.67 -8.65 2.69
C VAL A 46 23.83 -8.51 1.42
N PRO A 47 22.67 -7.81 1.51
CA PRO A 47 21.63 -7.84 0.47
C PRO A 47 22.14 -7.32 -0.88
N MET A 48 23.00 -6.31 -0.91
CA MET A 48 23.52 -5.77 -2.18
C MET A 48 24.52 -6.71 -2.85
N ALA A 49 25.31 -7.46 -2.10
CA ALA A 49 26.18 -8.49 -2.67
C ALA A 49 25.39 -9.68 -3.21
N ALA A 50 24.31 -10.07 -2.52
CA ALA A 50 23.40 -11.10 -3.00
C ALA A 50 22.64 -10.66 -4.27
N LEU A 51 22.18 -9.42 -4.35
CA LEU A 51 21.58 -8.82 -5.55
C LEU A 51 22.58 -8.82 -6.71
N ALA A 52 23.82 -8.38 -6.48
CA ALA A 52 24.84 -8.36 -7.51
C ALA A 52 25.10 -9.75 -8.09
N ARG A 53 25.18 -10.78 -7.25
CA ARG A 53 25.33 -12.17 -7.68
C ARG A 53 24.13 -12.63 -8.50
N PHE A 54 22.90 -12.41 -8.00
CA PHE A 54 21.67 -12.75 -8.71
C PHE A 54 21.66 -12.14 -10.13
N LEU A 55 22.00 -10.86 -10.26
CA LEU A 55 21.99 -10.16 -11.55
C LEU A 55 23.06 -10.70 -12.52
N ARG A 56 24.27 -11.02 -12.03
CA ARG A 56 25.31 -11.64 -12.87
C ARG A 56 24.91 -13.04 -13.33
N ASP A 57 24.35 -13.85 -12.42
CA ASP A 57 23.97 -15.23 -12.73
C ASP A 57 22.76 -15.27 -13.68
N PHE A 58 21.79 -14.39 -13.49
CA PHE A 58 20.60 -14.29 -14.33
C PHE A 58 20.86 -13.52 -15.63
N ALA A 59 21.80 -12.56 -15.69
CA ALA A 59 22.13 -11.74 -16.86
C ALA A 59 20.89 -11.18 -17.60
N PRO A 60 20.10 -10.30 -17.00
CA PRO A 60 18.83 -9.83 -17.55
C PRO A 60 19.04 -8.87 -18.73
N ASP A 61 18.13 -8.97 -19.71
CA ASP A 61 18.00 -8.01 -20.82
C ASP A 61 17.27 -6.73 -20.40
N LEU A 62 16.39 -6.82 -19.40
CA LEU A 62 15.63 -5.72 -18.81
C LEU A 62 15.51 -5.94 -17.29
N THR A 63 15.71 -4.88 -16.51
CA THR A 63 15.48 -4.92 -15.07
C THR A 63 14.33 -3.99 -14.67
N GLY A 64 13.27 -4.56 -14.06
CA GLY A 64 12.19 -3.82 -13.40
C GLY A 64 12.51 -3.66 -11.91
N LEU A 65 12.61 -2.42 -11.41
CA LEU A 65 12.84 -2.11 -10.00
C LEU A 65 11.61 -1.49 -9.37
N SER A 66 11.09 -2.09 -8.30
CA SER A 66 9.89 -1.63 -7.58
C SER A 66 10.26 -0.75 -6.39
N LEU A 67 9.85 0.52 -6.41
CA LEU A 67 9.89 1.44 -5.27
C LEU A 67 8.47 1.60 -4.71
N ARG A 68 8.15 0.83 -3.66
CA ARG A 68 6.81 0.82 -3.05
C ARG A 68 6.54 2.09 -2.23
N ASN A 69 7.49 2.49 -1.40
CA ASN A 69 7.41 3.66 -0.52
C ASN A 69 8.74 4.41 -0.57
N ILE A 70 8.75 5.71 -0.30
CA ILE A 70 9.96 6.53 -0.22
C ILE A 70 10.43 6.78 1.22
N ASP A 71 9.56 6.54 2.20
CA ASP A 71 9.86 6.62 3.63
C ASP A 71 8.92 5.74 4.46
N SER A 72 9.20 5.64 5.77
CA SER A 72 8.40 4.85 6.71
C SER A 72 7.09 5.52 7.14
N THR A 73 6.86 6.78 6.79
CA THR A 73 5.76 7.62 7.33
C THR A 73 5.68 7.69 8.87
N ASN A 74 6.64 7.11 9.56
CA ASN A 74 6.68 7.07 11.02
C ASN A 74 7.25 8.39 11.57
N THR A 75 6.45 9.10 12.36
CA THR A 75 6.86 10.40 12.91
C THR A 75 7.87 10.33 14.04
N ARG A 76 8.03 9.19 14.69
CA ARG A 76 8.98 9.02 15.80
C ARG A 76 10.38 8.70 15.29
N VAL A 77 10.44 7.84 14.28
CA VAL A 77 11.67 7.46 13.60
C VAL A 77 11.36 7.44 12.11
N ASN A 78 11.44 8.62 11.47
CA ASN A 78 11.27 8.69 10.04
C ASN A 78 12.50 8.12 9.35
N VAL A 79 12.31 7.03 8.63
CA VAL A 79 13.36 6.37 7.85
C VAL A 79 13.09 6.65 6.38
N SER A 80 14.03 7.32 5.71
CA SER A 80 14.00 7.50 4.25
C SER A 80 14.47 6.23 3.56
N TYR A 81 13.71 5.76 2.59
CA TYR A 81 14.06 4.63 1.73
C TYR A 81 14.79 5.04 0.44
N LEU A 82 15.00 6.34 0.23
CA LEU A 82 15.72 6.84 -0.97
C LEU A 82 17.21 6.49 -0.98
N PRO A 83 17.98 6.58 0.13
CA PRO A 83 19.37 6.13 0.13
C PRO A 83 19.53 4.63 -0.18
N PRO A 84 18.78 3.69 0.45
CA PRO A 84 18.85 2.28 0.07
C PRO A 84 18.31 2.00 -1.34
N PHE A 85 17.31 2.75 -1.84
CA PHE A 85 16.90 2.71 -3.23
C PHE A 85 18.05 3.07 -4.18
N ALA A 86 18.79 4.15 -3.89
CA ALA A 86 19.95 4.55 -4.67
C ALA A 86 21.06 3.48 -4.68
N ALA A 87 21.28 2.81 -3.55
CA ALA A 87 22.22 1.68 -3.46
C ALA A 87 21.75 0.48 -4.32
N THR A 88 20.46 0.17 -4.32
CA THR A 88 19.86 -0.86 -5.17
C THR A 88 20.04 -0.50 -6.65
N LEU A 89 19.67 0.71 -7.05
CA LEU A 89 19.77 1.21 -8.42
C LEU A 89 21.22 1.20 -8.93
N THR A 90 22.18 1.65 -8.08
CA THR A 90 23.61 1.63 -8.40
C THR A 90 24.12 0.20 -8.60
N THR A 91 23.67 -0.74 -7.77
CA THR A 91 24.03 -2.16 -7.89
C THR A 91 23.48 -2.73 -9.20
N VAL A 92 22.21 -2.48 -9.52
CA VAL A 92 21.60 -2.92 -10.78
C VAL A 92 22.38 -2.35 -11.98
N ARG A 93 22.65 -1.05 -12.01
CA ARG A 93 23.35 -0.41 -13.14
C ARG A 93 24.77 -0.92 -13.31
N ARG A 94 25.47 -1.26 -12.26
CA ARG A 94 26.81 -1.82 -12.31
C ARG A 94 26.85 -3.25 -12.85
N GLU A 95 25.84 -4.05 -12.51
CA GLU A 95 25.82 -5.49 -12.81
C GLU A 95 25.06 -5.84 -14.11
N THR A 96 24.34 -4.88 -14.71
CA THR A 96 23.53 -5.12 -15.91
C THR A 96 23.82 -4.09 -17.01
N ALA A 97 23.86 -4.54 -18.26
CA ALA A 97 24.01 -3.66 -19.43
C ALA A 97 22.64 -3.20 -19.97
N GLY A 98 21.57 -3.93 -19.67
CA GLY A 98 20.22 -3.64 -20.15
C GLY A 98 19.57 -2.42 -19.49
N PRO A 99 18.45 -1.95 -20.05
CA PRO A 99 17.69 -0.84 -19.46
C PRO A 99 17.11 -1.17 -18.09
N ILE A 100 16.96 -0.12 -17.28
CA ILE A 100 16.36 -0.16 -15.97
C ILE A 100 15.03 0.60 -16.01
N ALA A 101 13.94 -0.09 -15.71
CA ALA A 101 12.62 0.51 -15.54
C ALA A 101 12.25 0.52 -14.05
N VAL A 102 11.83 1.68 -13.53
CA VAL A 102 11.42 1.84 -12.13
C VAL A 102 9.93 2.11 -12.05
N GLY A 103 9.24 1.40 -11.18
CA GLY A 103 7.80 1.56 -10.92
C GLY A 103 7.45 1.41 -9.45
N GLY A 104 6.16 1.20 -9.20
CA GLY A 104 5.59 1.05 -7.86
C GLY A 104 4.92 2.33 -7.33
N ALA A 105 4.21 2.21 -6.22
CA ALA A 105 3.40 3.31 -5.67
C ALA A 105 4.26 4.51 -5.26
N GLY A 106 5.39 4.27 -4.59
CA GLY A 106 6.33 5.33 -4.19
C GLY A 106 6.96 6.02 -5.41
N PHE A 107 7.31 5.27 -6.46
CA PHE A 107 7.76 5.88 -7.70
C PHE A 107 6.66 6.73 -8.35
N SER A 108 5.45 6.20 -8.48
CA SER A 108 4.34 6.88 -9.16
C SER A 108 3.95 8.19 -8.49
N MET A 109 4.03 8.26 -7.17
CA MET A 109 3.77 9.50 -6.40
C MET A 109 4.78 10.61 -6.71
N PHE A 110 6.02 10.28 -7.06
CA PHE A 110 7.13 11.22 -7.21
C PHE A 110 7.88 11.04 -8.53
N ALA A 111 7.24 10.46 -9.56
CA ALA A 111 7.89 9.97 -10.76
C ALA A 111 8.80 11.02 -11.45
N ALA A 112 8.31 12.24 -11.68
CA ALA A 112 9.08 13.29 -12.32
C ALA A 112 10.33 13.68 -11.51
N ALA A 113 10.17 13.83 -10.17
CA ALA A 113 11.27 14.18 -9.27
C ALA A 113 12.32 13.05 -9.19
N LEU A 114 11.87 11.78 -9.12
CA LEU A 114 12.78 10.64 -9.10
C LEU A 114 13.51 10.43 -10.42
N MET A 115 12.84 10.62 -11.56
CA MET A 115 13.47 10.59 -12.87
C MET A 115 14.55 11.69 -13.01
N ALA A 116 14.30 12.88 -12.47
CA ALA A 116 15.27 13.98 -12.46
C ALA A 116 16.45 13.68 -11.51
N ALA A 117 16.18 13.15 -10.32
CA ALA A 117 17.20 12.89 -9.31
C ALA A 117 18.11 11.68 -9.65
N TYR A 118 17.60 10.70 -10.42
CA TYR A 118 18.30 9.46 -10.70
C TYR A 118 18.45 9.21 -12.21
N PRO A 119 19.49 9.77 -12.88
CA PRO A 119 19.73 9.60 -14.32
C PRO A 119 19.94 8.13 -14.74
N ALA A 120 20.28 7.25 -13.81
CA ALA A 120 20.43 5.82 -14.06
C ALA A 120 19.10 5.08 -14.35
N ILE A 121 17.95 5.72 -14.15
CA ILE A 121 16.64 5.20 -14.53
C ILE A 121 16.44 5.49 -16.01
N ASP A 122 16.28 4.47 -16.85
CA ASP A 122 16.00 4.65 -18.29
C ASP A 122 14.51 4.89 -18.51
N PHE A 123 13.65 4.11 -17.84
CA PHE A 123 12.20 4.20 -17.95
C PHE A 123 11.54 4.29 -16.58
N GLY A 124 10.51 5.12 -16.47
CA GLY A 124 9.61 5.12 -15.32
C GLY A 124 8.27 4.50 -15.71
N VAL A 125 7.78 3.56 -14.90
CA VAL A 125 6.45 2.95 -15.08
C VAL A 125 5.51 3.55 -14.04
N ALA A 126 4.61 4.42 -14.50
CA ALA A 126 3.69 5.14 -13.62
C ALA A 126 2.39 4.37 -13.39
N LEU A 127 1.89 4.41 -12.16
CA LEU A 127 0.61 3.84 -11.73
C LEU A 127 0.58 2.29 -11.85
N GLU A 128 -0.39 1.73 -12.60
CA GLU A 128 -0.54 0.28 -12.77
C GLU A 128 0.46 -0.24 -13.79
N GLY A 129 1.32 -1.15 -13.35
CA GLY A 129 2.47 -1.59 -14.13
C GLY A 129 2.20 -2.73 -15.10
N GLU A 130 1.19 -3.56 -14.87
CA GLU A 130 1.02 -4.84 -15.56
C GLU A 130 0.97 -4.67 -17.10
N ALA A 131 0.11 -3.79 -17.59
CA ALA A 131 0.02 -3.53 -19.03
C ALA A 131 1.19 -2.69 -19.57
N ALA A 132 1.58 -1.63 -18.83
CA ALA A 132 2.61 -0.70 -19.29
C ALA A 132 4.00 -1.35 -19.33
N PHE A 133 4.36 -2.14 -18.30
CA PHE A 133 5.64 -2.84 -18.27
C PHE A 133 5.71 -3.99 -19.28
N ALA A 134 4.60 -4.73 -19.46
CA ALA A 134 4.52 -5.76 -20.49
C ALA A 134 4.67 -5.16 -21.90
N ALA A 135 4.01 -4.02 -22.18
CA ALA A 135 4.15 -3.31 -23.45
C ALA A 135 5.58 -2.77 -23.64
N LEU A 136 6.22 -2.24 -22.60
CA LEU A 136 7.62 -1.83 -22.62
C LEU A 136 8.53 -3.01 -22.99
N ALA A 137 8.38 -4.15 -22.32
CA ALA A 137 9.17 -5.35 -22.57
C ALA A 137 9.00 -5.86 -24.02
N ALA A 138 7.77 -5.91 -24.53
CA ALA A 138 7.48 -6.30 -25.91
C ALA A 138 8.10 -5.33 -26.94
N THR A 139 8.00 -4.02 -26.67
CA THR A 139 8.57 -2.98 -27.54
C THR A 139 10.10 -3.09 -27.59
N LEU A 140 10.76 -3.25 -26.43
CA LEU A 140 12.21 -3.44 -26.37
C LEU A 140 12.65 -4.74 -27.05
N ALA A 141 11.90 -5.84 -26.88
CA ALA A 141 12.19 -7.12 -27.54
C ALA A 141 12.13 -7.04 -29.06
N SER A 142 11.25 -6.19 -29.59
CA SER A 142 11.15 -5.96 -31.08
C SER A 142 12.07 -4.86 -31.61
N GLY A 143 12.85 -4.19 -30.77
CA GLY A 143 13.68 -3.04 -31.14
C GLY A 143 12.87 -1.79 -31.49
N GLY A 144 11.62 -1.69 -30.98
CA GLY A 144 10.71 -0.56 -31.20
C GLY A 144 11.01 0.64 -30.32
N ASP A 145 10.23 1.72 -30.50
CA ASP A 145 10.32 2.94 -29.69
C ASP A 145 9.31 2.92 -28.52
N PRO A 146 9.78 2.87 -27.25
CA PRO A 146 8.90 2.87 -26.08
C PRO A 146 8.14 4.19 -25.85
N SER A 147 8.53 5.28 -26.50
CA SER A 147 7.87 6.60 -26.32
C SER A 147 6.39 6.62 -26.73
N ALA A 148 5.95 5.66 -27.53
CA ALA A 148 4.55 5.46 -27.89
C ALA A 148 3.74 4.66 -26.84
N THR A 149 4.39 4.03 -25.87
CA THR A 149 3.72 3.24 -24.82
C THR A 149 3.19 4.17 -23.73
N PRO A 150 1.88 4.19 -23.42
CA PRO A 150 1.33 5.04 -22.38
C PRO A 150 1.76 4.60 -20.97
N SER A 151 1.63 5.50 -20.02
CA SER A 151 2.04 5.36 -18.60
C SER A 151 3.55 5.16 -18.39
N LEU A 152 4.36 5.57 -19.32
CA LEU A 152 5.81 5.59 -19.18
C LEU A 152 6.36 7.01 -18.98
N TYR A 153 7.46 7.10 -18.26
CA TYR A 153 8.43 8.19 -18.37
C TYR A 153 9.59 7.69 -19.24
N CYS A 154 9.84 8.34 -20.35
CA CYS A 154 10.96 8.06 -21.24
C CYS A 154 11.92 9.26 -21.26
N ARG A 155 13.21 9.04 -21.48
CA ARG A 155 14.17 10.13 -21.67
C ARG A 155 14.20 10.55 -23.13
N ASP A 156 14.13 11.86 -23.35
CA ASP A 156 14.36 12.43 -24.69
C ASP A 156 15.87 12.55 -25.00
N ALA A 157 16.18 13.03 -26.19
CA ALA A 157 17.57 13.20 -26.66
C ALA A 157 18.41 14.15 -25.77
N SER A 158 17.78 15.02 -24.99
CA SER A 158 18.46 15.86 -24.00
C SER A 158 18.69 15.18 -22.65
N GLY A 159 18.16 13.95 -22.45
CA GLY A 159 18.15 13.24 -21.17
C GLY A 159 17.00 13.63 -20.25
N ALA A 160 16.14 14.57 -20.63
CA ALA A 160 14.99 14.98 -19.84
C ALA A 160 13.89 13.90 -19.88
N ALA A 161 13.30 13.62 -18.72
CA ALA A 161 12.22 12.65 -18.61
C ALA A 161 10.89 13.26 -19.07
N ARG A 162 10.18 12.58 -19.96
CA ARG A 162 8.87 12.98 -20.48
C ARG A 162 7.85 11.88 -20.19
N PHE A 163 6.71 12.28 -19.68
CA PHE A 163 5.58 11.38 -19.48
C PHE A 163 4.80 11.18 -20.78
N THR A 164 4.56 9.94 -21.15
CA THR A 164 3.91 9.55 -22.42
C THR A 164 2.37 9.63 -22.37
N GLY A 165 1.81 10.03 -21.23
CA GLY A 165 0.36 10.08 -20.98
C GLY A 165 -0.14 8.88 -20.19
N GLU A 166 -1.29 9.04 -19.53
CA GLU A 166 -1.89 7.99 -18.69
C GLU A 166 -2.64 6.97 -19.55
N ALA A 167 -2.39 5.68 -19.30
CA ALA A 167 -3.18 4.59 -19.87
C ALA A 167 -4.55 4.48 -19.23
N ALA A 168 -5.49 3.84 -19.90
CA ALA A 168 -6.73 3.40 -19.28
C ALA A 168 -6.42 2.43 -18.13
N LYS A 169 -7.20 2.52 -17.03
CA LYS A 169 -7.08 1.60 -15.90
C LYS A 169 -7.38 0.16 -16.33
N ILE A 170 -6.60 -0.79 -15.82
CA ILE A 170 -6.70 -2.20 -16.18
C ILE A 170 -8.04 -2.78 -15.72
N ASP A 171 -8.66 -3.63 -16.53
CA ASP A 171 -9.76 -4.50 -16.11
C ASP A 171 -9.17 -5.69 -15.33
N LEU A 172 -9.54 -5.82 -14.06
CA LEU A 172 -9.04 -6.88 -13.19
C LEU A 172 -9.67 -8.25 -13.47
N SER A 173 -10.81 -8.31 -14.17
CA SER A 173 -11.47 -9.58 -14.51
C SER A 173 -10.65 -10.43 -15.48
N GLY A 174 -9.81 -9.80 -16.30
CA GLY A 174 -8.89 -10.46 -17.22
C GLY A 174 -7.45 -10.57 -16.72
N LEU A 175 -7.16 -10.05 -15.53
CA LEU A 175 -5.79 -10.09 -14.99
C LEU A 175 -5.46 -11.49 -14.46
N PRO A 176 -4.32 -12.08 -14.85
CA PRO A 176 -3.90 -13.36 -14.28
C PRO A 176 -3.68 -13.24 -12.76
N SER A 177 -3.84 -14.35 -12.06
CA SER A 177 -3.49 -14.43 -10.64
C SER A 177 -1.99 -14.14 -10.44
N PRO A 178 -1.59 -13.46 -9.37
CA PRO A 178 -0.18 -13.20 -9.08
C PRO A 178 0.63 -14.51 -9.01
N ASP A 179 1.84 -14.51 -9.57
CA ASP A 179 2.77 -15.63 -9.46
C ASP A 179 3.45 -15.61 -8.08
N PHE A 180 2.84 -16.26 -7.11
CA PHE A 180 3.38 -16.37 -5.76
C PHE A 180 4.65 -17.25 -5.68
N SER A 181 5.00 -17.96 -6.75
CA SER A 181 6.21 -18.79 -6.80
C SER A 181 7.48 -18.00 -7.18
N ILE A 182 7.31 -16.76 -7.65
CA ILE A 182 8.41 -15.93 -8.16
C ILE A 182 9.48 -15.58 -7.11
N LEU A 183 9.12 -15.65 -5.82
CA LEU A 183 10.01 -15.43 -4.68
C LEU A 183 9.81 -16.53 -3.62
N PRO A 184 10.85 -16.87 -2.82
CA PRO A 184 10.70 -17.76 -1.68
C PRO A 184 9.68 -17.23 -0.67
N MET A 185 8.61 -17.97 -0.39
CA MET A 185 7.51 -17.49 0.46
C MET A 185 7.85 -17.49 1.97
N ALA A 186 8.74 -18.38 2.42
CA ALA A 186 9.01 -18.62 3.85
C ALA A 186 9.32 -17.36 4.69
N PRO A 187 10.13 -16.38 4.24
CA PRO A 187 10.39 -15.17 5.04
C PRO A 187 9.14 -14.33 5.31
N TYR A 188 8.18 -14.33 4.38
CA TYR A 188 6.95 -13.54 4.50
C TYR A 188 5.89 -14.24 5.34
N LEU A 189 5.88 -15.57 5.36
CA LEU A 189 4.97 -16.36 6.19
C LEU A 189 5.29 -16.23 7.69
N ALA A 190 6.50 -15.82 8.04
CA ALA A 190 6.90 -15.58 9.42
C ALA A 190 6.23 -14.33 10.03
N VAL A 191 5.61 -13.49 9.20
CA VAL A 191 4.99 -12.21 9.61
C VAL A 191 3.47 -12.32 9.47
N PRO A 192 2.67 -11.97 10.48
CA PRO A 192 1.21 -12.12 10.45
C PRO A 192 0.51 -11.40 9.29
N TRP A 193 1.07 -10.29 8.80
CA TRP A 193 0.58 -9.49 7.65
C TRP A 193 1.52 -9.53 6.46
N GLY A 194 2.45 -10.47 6.43
CA GLY A 194 3.47 -10.57 5.40
C GLY A 194 2.95 -10.98 4.02
N VAL A 195 1.77 -11.62 3.95
CA VAL A 195 1.16 -12.06 2.68
C VAL A 195 -0.18 -11.36 2.48
N GLY A 196 -0.37 -10.77 1.31
CA GLY A 196 -1.56 -10.03 0.95
C GLY A 196 -2.30 -10.61 -0.26
N VAL A 197 -3.62 -10.41 -0.27
CA VAL A 197 -4.51 -10.75 -1.39
C VAL A 197 -5.31 -9.52 -1.79
N GLU A 198 -5.42 -9.26 -3.07
CA GLU A 198 -6.20 -8.15 -3.63
C GLU A 198 -7.50 -8.67 -4.24
N THR A 199 -8.65 -8.10 -3.84
CA THR A 199 -9.94 -8.45 -4.46
C THR A 199 -10.38 -7.43 -5.50
N LYS A 200 -9.93 -6.17 -5.34
CA LYS A 200 -10.29 -5.05 -6.21
C LYS A 200 -9.29 -3.91 -6.10
N ARG A 201 -9.27 -3.03 -7.09
CA ARG A 201 -8.55 -1.75 -7.10
C ARG A 201 -9.51 -0.58 -7.22
N GLY A 202 -9.02 0.60 -6.83
CA GLY A 202 -9.77 1.84 -6.80
C GLY A 202 -10.37 2.12 -5.42
N CYS A 203 -10.72 3.39 -5.21
CA CYS A 203 -11.40 3.83 -3.99
C CYS A 203 -12.31 5.02 -4.28
N ALA A 204 -13.61 4.85 -4.13
CA ALA A 204 -14.59 5.92 -4.36
C ALA A 204 -14.66 6.94 -3.21
N LEU A 205 -13.99 6.65 -2.07
CA LEU A 205 -13.95 7.55 -0.92
C LEU A 205 -13.09 8.78 -1.21
N SER A 206 -13.42 9.90 -0.55
CA SER A 206 -12.82 11.21 -0.82
C SER A 206 -11.91 11.70 0.29
N CYS A 207 -11.25 10.80 1.02
CA CYS A 207 -10.32 11.16 2.10
C CYS A 207 -9.24 12.11 1.57
N VAL A 208 -9.14 13.31 2.15
CA VAL A 208 -8.33 14.43 1.61
C VAL A 208 -6.83 14.14 1.62
N TYR A 209 -6.36 13.26 2.49
CA TYR A 209 -4.93 12.92 2.66
C TYR A 209 -4.51 11.70 1.83
N CYS A 210 -5.48 10.94 1.29
CA CYS A 210 -5.21 9.61 0.75
C CYS A 210 -4.84 9.66 -0.73
N PRO A 211 -3.67 9.10 -1.14
CA PRO A 211 -3.23 9.08 -2.53
C PRO A 211 -3.90 7.99 -3.37
N TYR A 212 -4.69 7.07 -2.80
CA TYR A 212 -5.25 5.96 -3.55
C TYR A 212 -6.17 6.37 -4.70
N GLY A 213 -6.85 7.52 -4.58
CA GLY A 213 -7.63 8.08 -5.69
C GLY A 213 -6.77 8.43 -6.91
N PHE A 214 -5.53 8.86 -6.71
CA PHE A 214 -4.53 9.09 -7.75
C PHE A 214 -3.94 7.75 -8.23
N LEU A 215 -3.43 6.91 -7.34
CA LEU A 215 -2.74 5.67 -7.70
C LEU A 215 -3.66 4.66 -8.39
N ASN A 216 -4.81 4.37 -7.80
CA ASN A 216 -5.67 3.25 -8.19
C ASN A 216 -6.96 3.70 -8.90
N GLY A 217 -7.19 5.01 -9.02
CA GLY A 217 -8.43 5.57 -9.55
C GLY A 217 -9.59 5.56 -8.53
N ARG A 218 -10.69 6.24 -8.89
CA ARG A 218 -11.85 6.43 -8.01
C ARG A 218 -13.01 5.48 -8.27
N ARG A 219 -12.90 4.62 -9.28
CA ARG A 219 -13.89 3.58 -9.58
C ARG A 219 -13.37 2.24 -9.12
N TYR A 220 -14.21 1.47 -8.46
CA TYR A 220 -13.87 0.09 -8.10
C TYR A 220 -13.85 -0.79 -9.35
N ARG A 221 -12.78 -1.56 -9.48
CA ARG A 221 -12.58 -2.61 -10.47
C ARG A 221 -12.27 -3.87 -9.70
N ALA A 222 -13.01 -4.94 -9.92
CA ALA A 222 -13.02 -6.11 -9.07
C ALA A 222 -12.54 -7.35 -9.82
N LYS A 223 -11.85 -8.25 -9.14
CA LYS A 223 -11.63 -9.62 -9.58
C LYS A 223 -12.92 -10.44 -9.42
N ALA A 224 -13.05 -11.51 -10.17
CA ALA A 224 -14.13 -12.47 -9.95
C ALA A 224 -13.99 -13.10 -8.55
N PRO A 225 -15.07 -13.21 -7.74
CA PRO A 225 -15.01 -13.81 -6.41
C PRO A 225 -14.41 -15.22 -6.38
N ALA A 226 -14.72 -16.05 -7.37
CA ALA A 226 -14.17 -17.40 -7.50
C ALA A 226 -12.64 -17.38 -7.74
N GLN A 227 -12.11 -16.41 -8.49
CA GLN A 227 -10.67 -16.24 -8.69
C GLN A 227 -9.99 -15.90 -7.36
N VAL A 228 -10.55 -14.99 -6.57
CA VAL A 228 -10.02 -14.62 -5.25
C VAL A 228 -9.96 -15.84 -4.33
N ALA A 229 -11.03 -16.64 -4.28
CA ALA A 229 -11.06 -17.87 -3.48
C ALA A 229 -10.01 -18.89 -3.95
N ALA A 230 -9.81 -19.02 -5.26
CA ALA A 230 -8.78 -19.90 -5.83
C ALA A 230 -7.35 -19.42 -5.47
N GLU A 231 -7.07 -18.10 -5.54
CA GLU A 231 -5.80 -17.50 -5.12
C GLU A 231 -5.50 -17.80 -3.63
N ILE A 232 -6.50 -17.67 -2.75
CA ILE A 232 -6.34 -17.97 -1.30
C ILE A 232 -6.09 -19.44 -1.06
N ASN A 233 -6.80 -20.35 -1.74
CA ASN A 233 -6.55 -21.77 -1.63
C ASN A 233 -5.16 -22.15 -2.15
N ALA A 234 -4.69 -21.55 -3.25
CA ALA A 234 -3.33 -21.75 -3.74
C ALA A 234 -2.28 -21.27 -2.73
N LEU A 235 -2.50 -20.13 -2.09
CA LEU A 235 -1.62 -19.65 -1.00
C LEU A 235 -1.53 -20.66 0.15
N ARG A 236 -2.65 -21.28 0.55
CA ARG A 236 -2.68 -22.32 1.58
C ARG A 236 -2.00 -23.60 1.12
N ASP A 237 -2.45 -24.16 0.01
CA ASP A 237 -2.16 -25.54 -0.39
C ASP A 237 -0.78 -25.68 -1.05
N VAL A 238 -0.34 -24.65 -1.78
CA VAL A 238 0.93 -24.67 -2.53
C VAL A 238 2.03 -23.94 -1.77
N HIS A 239 1.70 -22.81 -1.13
CA HIS A 239 2.70 -21.92 -0.52
C HIS A 239 2.73 -21.99 1.02
N GLY A 240 1.85 -22.77 1.65
CA GLY A 240 1.86 -22.99 3.09
C GLY A 240 1.43 -21.79 3.93
N ALA A 241 0.66 -20.87 3.35
CA ALA A 241 0.14 -19.73 4.10
C ALA A 241 -0.80 -20.19 5.21
N THR A 242 -0.62 -19.62 6.40
CA THR A 242 -1.46 -19.90 7.58
C THR A 242 -2.42 -18.75 7.87
N ARG A 243 -2.21 -17.58 7.26
CA ARG A 243 -3.06 -16.40 7.29
C ARG A 243 -2.69 -15.45 6.15
N PHE A 244 -3.55 -14.45 5.91
CA PHE A 244 -3.29 -13.38 4.94
C PHE A 244 -4.02 -12.08 5.34
N THR A 245 -3.74 -11.00 4.61
CA THR A 245 -4.43 -9.71 4.75
C THR A 245 -5.02 -9.30 3.40
N PHE A 246 -6.29 -8.89 3.35
CA PHE A 246 -6.80 -8.23 2.14
C PHE A 246 -6.19 -6.83 2.00
N LEU A 247 -5.64 -6.55 0.81
CA LEU A 247 -4.92 -5.31 0.49
C LEU A 247 -5.82 -4.21 -0.09
N ASP A 248 -7.10 -4.47 -0.18
CA ASP A 248 -8.08 -3.50 -0.67
C ASP A 248 -8.04 -2.21 0.15
N SER A 249 -8.22 -1.07 -0.49
CA SER A 249 -8.28 0.23 0.20
C SER A 249 -9.31 0.24 1.34
N VAL A 250 -10.46 -0.40 1.11
CA VAL A 250 -11.52 -0.69 2.08
C VAL A 250 -12.25 -1.95 1.61
N PHE A 251 -12.24 -3.00 2.41
CA PHE A 251 -12.74 -4.32 2.02
C PHE A 251 -14.27 -4.32 1.78
N ASN A 252 -15.05 -3.78 2.71
CA ASN A 252 -16.52 -3.77 2.65
C ASN A 252 -17.13 -2.69 1.73
N CYS A 253 -16.33 -2.07 0.86
CA CYS A 253 -16.81 -1.12 -0.13
C CYS A 253 -16.32 -1.50 -1.54
N PRO A 254 -17.23 -1.87 -2.49
CA PRO A 254 -18.69 -2.03 -2.32
C PRO A 254 -19.03 -3.29 -1.51
N SER A 255 -20.12 -3.24 -0.75
CA SER A 255 -20.53 -4.33 0.15
C SER A 255 -20.89 -5.61 -0.61
N ASP A 256 -21.58 -5.48 -1.73
CA ASP A 256 -22.02 -6.64 -2.53
C ASP A 256 -20.85 -7.48 -3.04
N HIS A 257 -19.78 -6.81 -3.52
CA HIS A 257 -18.56 -7.51 -3.94
C HIS A 257 -17.88 -8.22 -2.76
N ALA A 258 -17.75 -7.55 -1.61
CA ALA A 258 -17.16 -8.16 -0.43
C ALA A 258 -17.97 -9.37 0.07
N ARG A 259 -19.29 -9.30 0.07
CA ARG A 259 -20.18 -10.44 0.39
C ARG A 259 -19.96 -11.58 -0.59
N ALA A 260 -19.96 -11.31 -1.89
CA ALA A 260 -19.74 -12.33 -2.92
C ALA A 260 -18.36 -13.01 -2.79
N VAL A 261 -17.30 -12.26 -2.45
CA VAL A 261 -15.96 -12.83 -2.16
C VAL A 261 -16.02 -13.75 -0.95
N MET A 262 -16.61 -13.31 0.16
CA MET A 262 -16.71 -14.12 1.37
C MET A 262 -17.57 -15.38 1.17
N GLU A 263 -18.67 -15.29 0.42
CA GLU A 263 -19.52 -16.43 0.04
C GLU A 263 -18.73 -17.43 -0.83
N ALA A 264 -17.96 -16.94 -1.81
CA ALA A 264 -17.10 -17.79 -2.64
C ALA A 264 -16.00 -18.47 -1.80
N MET A 265 -15.40 -17.77 -0.83
CA MET A 265 -14.44 -18.35 0.10
C MET A 265 -15.06 -19.47 0.94
N VAL A 266 -16.23 -19.23 1.53
CA VAL A 266 -16.94 -20.24 2.32
C VAL A 266 -17.29 -21.47 1.45
N ALA A 267 -17.80 -21.25 0.24
CA ALA A 267 -18.15 -22.33 -0.69
C ALA A 267 -16.93 -23.13 -1.15
N ALA A 268 -15.76 -22.47 -1.29
CA ALA A 268 -14.50 -23.10 -1.67
C ALA A 268 -13.72 -23.71 -0.49
N GLY A 269 -14.27 -23.69 0.74
CA GLY A 269 -13.59 -24.19 1.94
C GLY A 269 -12.34 -23.38 2.34
N CYS A 270 -12.28 -22.11 1.99
CA CYS A 270 -11.22 -21.22 2.43
C CYS A 270 -11.43 -20.87 3.91
N THR A 271 -10.57 -21.39 4.79
CA THR A 271 -10.69 -21.24 6.25
C THR A 271 -9.49 -20.52 6.87
N LEU A 272 -8.58 -19.98 6.06
CA LEU A 272 -7.42 -19.22 6.58
C LEU A 272 -7.89 -18.00 7.36
N PRO A 273 -7.31 -17.72 8.52
CA PRO A 273 -7.48 -16.45 9.21
C PRO A 273 -7.07 -15.27 8.33
N TRP A 274 -7.83 -14.18 8.38
CA TRP A 274 -7.50 -12.98 7.63
C TRP A 274 -7.93 -11.70 8.32
N SER A 275 -7.24 -10.61 7.94
CA SER A 275 -7.52 -9.24 8.32
C SER A 275 -7.83 -8.37 7.11
N ALA A 276 -8.54 -7.26 7.33
CA ALA A 276 -8.78 -6.25 6.30
C ALA A 276 -9.09 -4.88 6.91
N TRP A 277 -8.98 -3.83 6.07
CA TRP A 277 -9.50 -2.49 6.39
C TRP A 277 -10.98 -2.41 6.05
N PHE A 278 -11.77 -1.95 7.02
CA PHE A 278 -13.21 -1.78 6.88
C PHE A 278 -13.61 -0.31 7.05
N ALA A 279 -14.63 0.11 6.29
CA ALA A 279 -15.37 1.31 6.62
C ALA A 279 -16.39 0.99 7.73
N GLU A 280 -16.57 1.90 8.66
CA GLU A 280 -17.53 1.77 9.76
C GLU A 280 -18.98 1.92 9.26
N ARG A 281 -19.14 2.78 8.23
CA ARG A 281 -20.44 3.04 7.61
C ARG A 281 -20.98 1.82 6.84
N GLY A 282 -22.24 1.49 7.06
CA GLY A 282 -22.91 0.40 6.36
C GLY A 282 -22.50 -0.99 6.80
N LEU A 283 -21.80 -1.11 7.93
CA LEU A 283 -21.48 -2.39 8.53
C LEU A 283 -22.67 -2.89 9.35
N ASP A 284 -23.07 -4.15 9.13
CA ASP A 284 -24.15 -4.81 9.83
C ASP A 284 -23.71 -6.15 10.43
N ARG A 285 -24.56 -6.73 11.30
CA ARG A 285 -24.28 -8.00 11.98
C ARG A 285 -24.12 -9.14 10.98
N ASP A 286 -24.99 -9.24 9.98
CA ASP A 286 -24.97 -10.33 9.00
C ASP A 286 -23.67 -10.31 8.18
N PHE A 287 -23.16 -9.10 7.85
CA PHE A 287 -21.87 -8.95 7.19
C PHE A 287 -20.71 -9.48 8.06
N LEU A 288 -20.67 -9.10 9.34
CA LEU A 288 -19.62 -9.55 10.24
C LEU A 288 -19.71 -11.06 10.55
N GLU A 289 -20.91 -11.62 10.66
CA GLU A 289 -21.09 -13.06 10.82
C GLU A 289 -20.64 -13.84 9.57
N LEU A 290 -20.91 -13.31 8.38
CA LEU A 290 -20.37 -13.87 7.12
C LEU A 290 -18.83 -13.75 7.10
N ALA A 291 -18.29 -12.60 7.48
CA ALA A 291 -16.83 -12.39 7.56
C ALA A 291 -16.18 -13.41 8.50
N ARG A 292 -16.77 -13.63 9.68
CA ARG A 292 -16.30 -14.66 10.64
C ARG A 292 -16.33 -16.06 10.02
N ARG A 293 -17.41 -16.42 9.34
CA ARG A 293 -17.52 -17.73 8.67
C ARG A 293 -16.48 -17.91 7.57
N ALA A 294 -16.13 -16.82 6.88
CA ALA A 294 -15.10 -16.79 5.86
C ALA A 294 -13.67 -16.73 6.42
N GLY A 295 -13.49 -16.72 7.78
CA GLY A 295 -12.18 -16.75 8.43
C GLY A 295 -11.66 -15.40 8.93
N CYS A 296 -12.44 -14.30 8.86
CA CYS A 296 -12.02 -13.01 9.42
C CYS A 296 -11.77 -13.14 10.92
N ASP A 297 -10.60 -12.78 11.37
CA ASP A 297 -10.24 -12.71 12.80
C ASP A 297 -9.93 -11.28 13.26
N THR A 298 -9.55 -10.39 12.34
CA THR A 298 -9.12 -9.04 12.68
C THR A 298 -9.79 -8.00 11.77
N VAL A 299 -10.49 -7.06 12.38
CA VAL A 299 -11.13 -5.91 11.71
C VAL A 299 -10.29 -4.66 11.95
N ILE A 300 -9.87 -3.98 10.89
CA ILE A 300 -9.08 -2.76 10.99
C ILE A 300 -9.95 -1.58 10.55
N PHE A 301 -10.18 -0.65 11.46
CA PHE A 301 -10.83 0.63 11.18
C PHE A 301 -9.82 1.77 11.14
N SER A 302 -10.02 2.70 10.25
CA SER A 302 -9.27 3.96 10.20
C SER A 302 -10.24 5.13 10.23
N PRO A 303 -10.88 5.41 11.38
CA PRO A 303 -11.76 6.58 11.49
C PRO A 303 -10.97 7.89 11.39
N ASP A 304 -9.70 7.90 11.77
CA ASP A 304 -8.74 9.01 11.68
C ASP A 304 -9.05 10.20 12.61
N ALA A 305 -10.31 10.36 13.02
CA ALA A 305 -10.76 11.37 14.00
C ALA A 305 -11.95 10.84 14.80
N PHE A 306 -12.26 11.48 15.94
CA PHE A 306 -13.43 11.18 16.76
C PHE A 306 -14.23 12.45 17.04
N GLY A 307 -14.61 13.13 15.95
CA GLY A 307 -15.43 14.34 15.95
C GLY A 307 -15.92 14.64 14.54
N ASP A 308 -17.24 14.85 14.37
CA ASP A 308 -17.88 14.97 13.05
C ASP A 308 -17.32 16.11 12.21
N ALA A 309 -16.93 17.24 12.83
CA ALA A 309 -16.30 18.36 12.12
C ALA A 309 -14.94 17.95 11.51
N ALA A 310 -14.13 17.21 12.24
CA ALA A 310 -12.84 16.72 11.73
C ALA A 310 -13.03 15.62 10.68
N LEU A 311 -13.95 14.68 10.90
CA LEU A 311 -14.33 13.64 9.92
C LEU A 311 -14.75 14.27 8.60
N LYS A 312 -15.63 15.29 8.64
CA LYS A 312 -16.07 16.02 7.45
C LYS A 312 -14.90 16.72 6.74
N ARG A 313 -13.99 17.35 7.48
CA ARG A 313 -12.81 18.01 6.90
C ARG A 313 -11.80 17.03 6.33
N LEU A 314 -11.71 15.84 6.88
CA LEU A 314 -10.92 14.73 6.34
C LEU A 314 -11.57 14.08 5.11
N GLY A 315 -12.81 14.41 4.76
CA GLY A 315 -13.54 13.75 3.67
C GLY A 315 -13.97 12.32 4.01
N LYS A 316 -14.09 11.99 5.30
CA LYS A 316 -14.53 10.67 5.75
C LYS A 316 -16.03 10.52 5.51
N ALA A 317 -16.42 9.31 5.12
CA ALA A 317 -17.83 8.96 4.91
C ALA A 317 -18.56 8.62 6.22
N SER A 318 -17.83 8.26 7.28
CA SER A 318 -18.38 7.84 8.58
C SER A 318 -18.56 9.02 9.52
N SER A 319 -19.58 8.96 10.37
CA SER A 319 -19.82 9.84 11.52
C SER A 319 -19.34 9.19 12.82
N VAL A 320 -19.22 9.97 13.90
CA VAL A 320 -18.91 9.43 15.26
C VAL A 320 -19.96 8.40 15.70
N ALA A 321 -21.22 8.59 15.33
CA ALA A 321 -22.30 7.63 15.63
C ALA A 321 -22.08 6.28 14.91
N GLU A 322 -21.71 6.31 13.62
CA GLU A 322 -21.42 5.09 12.84
C GLU A 322 -20.16 4.39 13.34
N ILE A 323 -19.10 5.13 13.71
CA ILE A 323 -17.89 4.56 14.35
C ILE A 323 -18.27 3.83 15.66
N THR A 324 -19.12 4.46 16.47
CA THR A 324 -19.57 3.87 17.74
C THR A 324 -20.42 2.63 17.51
N ALA A 325 -21.36 2.66 16.55
CA ALA A 325 -22.21 1.53 16.21
C ALA A 325 -21.38 0.34 15.66
N ALA A 326 -20.40 0.59 14.78
CA ALA A 326 -19.49 -0.44 14.28
C ALA A 326 -18.65 -1.06 15.42
N TYR A 327 -18.18 -0.25 16.36
CA TYR A 327 -17.50 -0.73 17.56
C TYR A 327 -18.39 -1.65 18.39
N GLU A 328 -19.64 -1.26 18.65
CA GLU A 328 -20.58 -2.03 19.44
C GLU A 328 -20.91 -3.38 18.79
N LEU A 329 -21.09 -3.42 17.47
CA LEU A 329 -21.27 -4.67 16.71
C LEU A 329 -20.08 -5.62 16.87
N VAL A 330 -18.85 -5.13 16.70
CA VAL A 330 -17.63 -5.95 16.83
C VAL A 330 -17.45 -6.46 18.27
N ARG A 331 -17.68 -5.58 19.25
CA ARG A 331 -17.61 -5.94 20.68
C ARG A 331 -18.64 -7.02 21.04
N ASP A 332 -19.90 -6.85 20.61
CA ASP A 332 -21.00 -7.74 20.99
C ASP A 332 -20.90 -9.12 20.32
N LEU A 333 -20.27 -9.21 19.14
CA LEU A 333 -19.91 -10.48 18.53
C LEU A 333 -18.74 -11.18 19.25
N GLY A 334 -17.82 -10.43 19.85
CA GLY A 334 -16.80 -10.93 20.78
C GLY A 334 -15.72 -11.82 20.16
N CYS A 335 -15.79 -12.11 18.85
CA CYS A 335 -14.91 -13.06 18.16
C CYS A 335 -13.76 -12.41 17.38
N PHE A 336 -13.74 -11.08 17.22
CA PHE A 336 -12.73 -10.37 16.46
C PHE A 336 -11.69 -9.69 17.36
N GLU A 337 -10.47 -9.58 16.85
CA GLU A 337 -9.58 -8.49 17.22
C GLU A 337 -9.97 -7.24 16.43
N VAL A 338 -9.77 -6.07 17.01
CA VAL A 338 -10.06 -4.81 16.33
C VAL A 338 -8.90 -3.84 16.47
N SER A 339 -8.50 -3.22 15.37
CA SER A 339 -7.51 -2.15 15.36
C SER A 339 -8.14 -0.83 14.92
N TYR A 340 -7.82 0.25 15.62
CA TYR A 340 -8.26 1.60 15.29
C TYR A 340 -7.06 2.50 15.02
N ASN A 341 -7.06 3.15 13.84
CA ASN A 341 -6.08 4.15 13.48
C ASN A 341 -6.71 5.54 13.61
N PHE A 342 -6.04 6.44 14.35
CA PHE A 342 -6.43 7.84 14.50
C PHE A 342 -5.28 8.75 14.16
N PHE A 343 -5.59 9.96 13.68
CA PHE A 343 -4.62 11.02 13.60
C PHE A 343 -4.64 11.88 14.87
N LYS A 344 -3.47 12.28 15.34
CA LYS A 344 -3.32 13.10 16.55
C LYS A 344 -3.93 14.49 16.40
N ASN A 345 -3.67 15.15 15.26
CA ASN A 345 -4.11 16.53 15.04
C ASN A 345 -4.50 16.78 13.57
N PRO A 346 -5.57 16.12 13.07
CA PRO A 346 -6.06 16.31 11.69
C PRO A 346 -6.73 17.67 11.48
N PRO A 347 -7.01 18.08 10.23
CA PRO A 347 -7.83 19.25 9.94
C PRO A 347 -9.18 19.19 10.67
N GLY A 348 -9.56 20.27 11.33
CA GLY A 348 -10.81 20.32 12.10
C GLY A 348 -10.76 19.71 13.50
N GLN A 349 -9.58 19.30 13.97
CA GLN A 349 -9.40 18.80 15.35
C GLN A 349 -9.75 19.86 16.38
N THR A 350 -10.40 19.41 17.46
CA THR A 350 -10.73 20.23 18.64
C THR A 350 -10.33 19.49 19.90
N LEU A 351 -10.17 20.22 21.02
CA LEU A 351 -9.89 19.59 22.31
C LEU A 351 -11.03 18.63 22.73
N ALA A 352 -12.27 19.01 22.47
CA ALA A 352 -13.44 18.16 22.78
C ALA A 352 -13.40 16.85 21.99
N ALA A 353 -13.08 16.88 20.69
CA ALA A 353 -12.93 15.69 19.85
C ALA A 353 -11.75 14.82 20.28
N ALA A 354 -10.60 15.41 20.64
CA ALA A 354 -9.46 14.67 21.16
C ALA A 354 -9.77 13.97 22.50
N LEU A 355 -10.47 14.65 23.41
CA LEU A 355 -10.92 14.05 24.66
C LEU A 355 -11.98 12.95 24.45
N ALA A 356 -12.88 13.13 23.48
CA ALA A 356 -13.86 12.10 23.09
C ALA A 356 -13.14 10.85 22.53
N MET A 357 -12.14 11.02 21.68
CA MET A 357 -11.29 9.94 21.18
C MET A 357 -10.61 9.19 22.32
N LEU A 358 -10.00 9.89 23.28
CA LEU A 358 -9.37 9.24 24.43
C LEU A 358 -10.37 8.46 25.28
N ARG A 359 -11.58 9.02 25.52
CA ARG A 359 -12.66 8.30 26.24
C ARG A 359 -13.08 7.04 25.49
N PHE A 360 -13.21 7.11 24.17
CA PHE A 360 -13.49 5.94 23.31
C PHE A 360 -12.40 4.88 23.46
N ILE A 361 -11.12 5.26 23.35
CA ILE A 361 -9.97 4.35 23.52
C ILE A 361 -10.01 3.67 24.90
N PHE A 362 -10.24 4.43 25.96
CA PHE A 362 -10.36 3.88 27.32
C PHE A 362 -11.54 2.92 27.46
N LYS A 363 -12.71 3.29 26.93
CA LYS A 363 -13.91 2.43 26.93
C LYS A 363 -13.60 1.10 26.21
N ALA A 364 -13.09 1.17 25.00
CA ALA A 364 -12.81 -0.02 24.20
C ALA A 364 -11.73 -0.92 24.82
N ARG A 365 -10.68 -0.33 25.39
CA ARG A 365 -9.67 -1.09 26.13
C ARG A 365 -10.23 -1.79 27.37
N ARG A 366 -11.14 -1.13 28.10
CA ARG A 366 -11.79 -1.73 29.26
C ARG A 366 -12.74 -2.86 28.87
N GLU A 367 -13.48 -2.73 27.77
CA GLU A 367 -14.51 -3.68 27.35
C GLU A 367 -13.94 -4.87 26.57
N MET A 368 -12.91 -4.66 25.74
CA MET A 368 -12.33 -5.69 24.86
C MET A 368 -10.91 -6.14 25.26
N GLY A 369 -10.28 -5.46 26.23
CA GLY A 369 -8.95 -5.83 26.72
C GLY A 369 -7.88 -5.80 25.63
N LYS A 370 -7.13 -6.90 25.52
CA LYS A 370 -6.04 -7.05 24.55
C LYS A 370 -6.51 -7.19 23.09
N LYS A 371 -7.79 -7.45 22.85
CA LYS A 371 -8.36 -7.53 21.49
C LYS A 371 -8.53 -6.16 20.83
N ALA A 372 -8.45 -5.05 21.58
CA ALA A 372 -8.56 -3.70 21.01
C ALA A 372 -7.18 -3.05 20.89
N HIS A 373 -6.77 -2.77 19.67
CA HIS A 373 -5.50 -2.11 19.33
C HIS A 373 -5.75 -0.68 18.87
N PHE A 374 -4.83 0.23 19.18
CA PHE A 374 -4.96 1.64 18.83
C PHE A 374 -3.64 2.21 18.39
N GLU A 375 -3.67 2.88 17.23
CA GLU A 375 -2.55 3.65 16.69
C GLU A 375 -2.92 5.14 16.60
N LEU A 376 -2.01 6.00 17.04
CA LEU A 376 -2.13 7.44 16.96
C LEU A 376 -1.01 7.97 16.06
N ASN A 377 -1.36 8.36 14.86
CA ASN A 377 -0.43 8.71 13.80
C ASN A 377 -0.45 10.21 13.48
N ALA A 378 0.58 10.72 12.83
CA ALA A 378 0.52 11.99 12.11
C ALA A 378 0.15 11.74 10.64
N ILE A 379 -0.21 12.81 9.92
CA ILE A 379 -0.57 12.72 8.52
C ILE A 379 0.62 13.22 7.69
N ARG A 380 1.21 12.37 6.86
CA ARG A 380 2.17 12.82 5.85
C ARG A 380 1.44 13.61 4.77
N VAL A 381 2.00 14.74 4.39
CA VAL A 381 1.52 15.51 3.23
C VAL A 381 2.04 14.82 1.97
N GLU A 382 1.12 14.19 1.23
CA GLU A 382 1.44 13.47 0.00
C GLU A 382 1.10 14.35 -1.22
N PRO A 383 1.92 14.34 -2.29
CA PRO A 383 1.55 15.00 -3.54
C PRO A 383 0.27 14.38 -4.13
N HIS A 384 -0.37 15.08 -5.04
CA HIS A 384 -1.62 14.65 -5.70
C HIS A 384 -2.82 14.47 -4.74
N THR A 385 -2.76 14.99 -3.50
CA THR A 385 -3.84 14.94 -2.52
C THR A 385 -4.47 16.32 -2.28
N ALA A 386 -5.71 16.32 -1.79
CA ALA A 386 -6.36 17.57 -1.39
C ALA A 386 -5.69 18.16 -0.13
N LEU A 387 -5.08 17.32 0.72
CA LEU A 387 -4.34 17.77 1.90
C LEU A 387 -3.09 18.59 1.52
N ALA A 388 -2.40 18.24 0.42
CA ALA A 388 -1.25 19.03 -0.04
C ALA A 388 -1.68 20.47 -0.36
N ARG A 389 -2.78 20.64 -1.11
CA ARG A 389 -3.34 21.96 -1.40
C ARG A 389 -3.76 22.71 -0.12
N LEU A 390 -4.41 22.02 0.81
CA LEU A 390 -4.77 22.61 2.11
C LEU A 390 -3.53 23.06 2.89
N ALA A 391 -2.46 22.28 2.86
CA ALA A 391 -1.20 22.58 3.53
C ALA A 391 -0.51 23.83 2.91
N GLU A 392 -0.60 23.99 1.59
CA GLU A 392 -0.15 25.20 0.88
C GLU A 392 -1.00 26.41 1.28
N GLU A 393 -2.33 26.32 1.23
CA GLU A 393 -3.29 27.36 1.61
C GLU A 393 -3.11 27.83 3.05
N GLU A 394 -2.79 26.91 3.98
CA GLU A 394 -2.51 27.20 5.38
C GLU A 394 -1.07 27.68 5.63
N GLY A 395 -0.24 27.77 4.58
CA GLY A 395 1.17 28.16 4.65
C GLY A 395 1.99 27.18 5.51
N LEU A 396 1.68 25.90 5.46
CA LEU A 396 2.44 24.84 6.09
C LEU A 396 3.59 24.38 5.20
N ILE A 397 3.37 24.37 3.90
CA ILE A 397 4.36 24.12 2.86
C ILE A 397 4.33 25.23 1.83
N ALA A 398 5.44 25.45 1.12
CA ALA A 398 5.50 26.31 -0.05
C ALA A 398 4.89 25.59 -1.28
N PRO A 399 4.41 26.33 -2.31
CA PRO A 399 3.85 25.71 -3.52
C PRO A 399 4.83 24.80 -4.27
N ASP A 400 6.13 25.07 -4.13
CA ASP A 400 7.23 24.31 -4.75
C ASP A 400 7.97 23.41 -3.75
N ALA A 401 7.34 23.08 -2.63
CA ALA A 401 7.95 22.26 -1.58
C ALA A 401 8.39 20.89 -2.11
N ASP A 402 9.63 20.52 -1.81
CA ASP A 402 10.17 19.20 -2.12
C ASP A 402 9.56 18.14 -1.18
N LEU A 403 8.46 17.53 -1.59
CA LEU A 403 7.76 16.49 -0.84
C LEU A 403 8.46 15.10 -0.88
N LEU A 404 9.61 14.95 -1.56
CA LEU A 404 10.51 13.80 -1.32
C LEU A 404 11.02 13.81 0.13
N LYS A 405 11.12 15.00 0.73
CA LYS A 405 11.33 15.15 2.17
C LYS A 405 9.97 15.08 2.88
N PRO A 406 9.83 14.22 3.91
CA PRO A 406 8.54 14.06 4.57
C PRO A 406 8.15 15.33 5.34
N VAL A 407 6.95 15.83 5.02
CA VAL A 407 6.30 16.92 5.76
C VAL A 407 5.06 16.33 6.43
N MET A 408 4.91 16.54 7.73
CA MET A 408 3.74 16.11 8.49
C MET A 408 2.77 17.27 8.68
N TYR A 409 1.51 17.01 8.34
CA TYR A 409 0.45 17.97 8.59
C TYR A 409 0.12 18.02 10.08
N THR A 410 0.04 19.22 10.62
CA THR A 410 -0.54 19.49 11.93
C THR A 410 -1.35 20.78 11.91
N GLN A 411 -2.59 20.75 12.38
CA GLN A 411 -3.41 21.94 12.48
C GLN A 411 -2.80 22.93 13.50
N LYS A 412 -2.37 24.10 13.03
CA LYS A 412 -1.63 25.10 13.86
C LYS A 412 -2.36 25.48 15.14
N LYS A 413 -3.69 25.73 15.06
CA LYS A 413 -4.52 26.18 16.20
C LYS A 413 -4.57 25.19 17.35
N THR A 414 -4.39 23.90 17.08
CA THR A 414 -4.51 22.80 18.02
C THR A 414 -3.23 21.97 18.14
N ALA A 415 -2.09 22.51 17.71
CA ALA A 415 -0.79 21.81 17.77
C ALA A 415 -0.40 21.37 19.20
N TYR A 416 -0.90 22.04 20.23
CA TYR A 416 -0.72 21.65 21.64
C TYR A 416 -1.36 20.29 21.95
N ILE A 417 -2.43 19.88 21.23
CA ILE A 417 -3.08 18.57 21.41
C ILE A 417 -2.12 17.47 20.96
N GLU A 418 -1.47 17.64 19.83
CA GLU A 418 -0.49 16.65 19.34
C GLU A 418 0.65 16.48 20.32
N LYS A 419 1.22 17.58 20.83
CA LYS A 419 2.27 17.54 21.86
C LYS A 419 1.82 16.82 23.13
N PHE A 420 0.58 17.07 23.56
CA PHE A 420 -0.01 16.41 24.72
C PHE A 420 -0.16 14.89 24.48
N LEU A 421 -0.69 14.48 23.33
CA LEU A 421 -0.82 13.08 22.95
C LEU A 421 0.55 12.38 22.86
N ASP A 422 1.58 13.05 22.33
CA ASP A 422 2.94 12.52 22.29
C ASP A 422 3.53 12.28 23.69
N VAL A 423 3.25 13.17 24.64
CA VAL A 423 3.66 12.97 26.05
C VAL A 423 2.94 11.75 26.65
N LEU A 424 1.62 11.61 26.41
CA LEU A 424 0.86 10.46 26.89
C LEU A 424 1.35 9.14 26.30
N LEU A 425 1.66 9.12 25.01
CA LEU A 425 2.18 7.94 24.33
C LEU A 425 3.54 7.51 24.88
N ARG A 426 4.46 8.47 25.09
CA ARG A 426 5.77 8.20 25.71
C ARG A 426 5.63 7.66 27.15
N ALA A 427 4.70 8.24 27.94
CA ALA A 427 4.41 7.75 29.29
C ALA A 427 3.83 6.33 29.29
N ALA A 428 3.11 5.93 28.23
CA ALA A 428 2.58 4.60 28.03
C ALA A 428 3.57 3.60 27.41
N GLY A 429 4.84 3.99 27.22
CA GLY A 429 5.88 3.14 26.62
C GLY A 429 5.72 2.90 25.12
N LYS A 430 5.01 3.79 24.44
CA LYS A 430 4.76 3.72 23.00
C LYS A 430 5.46 4.86 22.25
#